data_39d6f46c6544c93e6c213986640bba71
#
_entry.id   39d6f46c6544c93e6c213986640bba71
#
_cell.length_a   1.000
_cell.length_b   1.000
_cell.length_c   1.000
_cell.angle_alpha   90.00
_cell.angle_beta   90.00
_cell.angle_gamma   90.00
#
_symmetry.space_group_name_H-M   'P 1'
#
loop_
_entity.id
_entity.type
_entity.pdbx_description
1 polymer ?
#
loop_
_entity_poly.entity_id
_entity_poly.type
_entity_poly.pdbx_seq_one_letter_code
_entity_poly.pdbx_strand_id
1 'polypeptide(L)'
;MSVAENYPPCVLHELMNHIGTHDTMRAITFLAGENAEGKDRAWQEKNNILPAEKFEKGIEMLKMASFLQFTLPGVPSIYYGDEVGMQGMKDPFNRACYPWGKENKSLYSWYKRLGEIRRGCSAFVQGELVPVYAAAGTVAYERRGSENAVLAAVNNSESAVEIFVGTEWDNSYSFFDNASVGGKLVLEPKGMAFLSRLY
;
A
#
# COMPACT_ATOMS: atom_id res chain seq x y z
N MET A 1 4.71 14.06 5.37
CA MET A 1 5.87 13.69 6.24
C MET A 1 5.69 14.08 7.72
N SER A 2 4.70 14.93 8.06
CA SER A 2 4.55 15.48 9.42
C SER A 2 4.57 14.46 10.57
N VAL A 3 3.98 13.26 10.40
CA VAL A 3 4.03 12.24 11.47
C VAL A 3 5.45 11.75 11.70
N ALA A 4 6.20 11.45 10.63
CA ALA A 4 7.58 10.97 10.74
C ALA A 4 8.55 12.02 11.30
N GLU A 5 8.23 13.30 11.14
CA GLU A 5 9.03 14.43 11.64
C GLU A 5 8.70 14.79 13.10
N ASN A 6 7.46 14.56 13.54
CA ASN A 6 6.97 15.01 14.83
C ASN A 6 6.99 13.94 15.94
N TYR A 7 7.15 12.67 15.58
CA TYR A 7 7.21 11.59 16.56
C TYR A 7 8.62 10.97 16.64
N PRO A 8 9.11 10.65 17.84
CA PRO A 8 10.39 9.97 18.00
C PRO A 8 10.32 8.57 17.39
N PRO A 9 11.46 8.01 16.90
CA PRO A 9 11.49 6.71 16.20
C PRO A 9 10.82 5.57 16.96
N CYS A 10 10.98 5.50 18.29
CA CYS A 10 10.35 4.45 19.11
C CYS A 10 8.82 4.51 19.09
N VAL A 11 8.22 5.68 18.94
CA VAL A 11 6.76 5.82 18.79
C VAL A 11 6.36 5.56 17.35
N LEU A 12 7.11 6.11 16.38
CA LEU A 12 6.82 5.99 14.97
C LEU A 12 6.78 4.52 14.51
N HIS A 13 7.67 3.67 15.03
CA HIS A 13 7.74 2.27 14.66
C HIS A 13 6.60 1.41 15.25
N GLU A 14 5.94 1.89 16.30
CA GLU A 14 4.82 1.21 16.95
C GLU A 14 3.44 1.70 16.49
N LEU A 15 3.38 2.75 15.64
CA LEU A 15 2.11 3.23 15.10
C LEU A 15 1.45 2.19 14.20
N MET A 16 0.15 1.97 14.38
CA MET A 16 -0.61 1.09 13.49
C MET A 16 -0.93 1.80 12.18
N ASN A 17 -0.42 1.28 11.08
CA ASN A 17 -0.80 1.70 9.72
C ASN A 17 -2.04 0.94 9.29
N HIS A 18 -3.18 1.60 9.18
CA HIS A 18 -4.41 0.99 8.70
C HIS A 18 -5.01 1.81 7.53
N ILE A 19 -5.63 1.11 6.59
CA ILE A 19 -6.36 1.68 5.44
C ILE A 19 -7.86 1.40 5.53
N GLY A 20 -8.26 0.44 6.36
CA GLY A 20 -9.64 0.11 6.67
C GLY A 20 -9.80 -0.19 8.16
N THR A 21 -10.98 0.14 8.71
CA THR A 21 -11.36 -0.14 10.09
C THR A 21 -12.84 -0.49 10.18
N HIS A 22 -13.28 -0.93 11.36
CA HIS A 22 -14.70 -1.18 11.62
C HIS A 22 -15.59 0.07 11.59
N ASP A 23 -15.01 1.27 11.64
CA ASP A 23 -15.73 2.55 11.62
C ASP A 23 -15.79 3.20 10.23
N THR A 24 -15.06 2.64 9.26
CA THR A 24 -14.97 3.20 7.91
C THR A 24 -15.62 2.27 6.89
N MET A 25 -15.84 2.77 5.67
CA MET A 25 -16.13 1.90 4.54
C MET A 25 -14.99 0.89 4.35
N ARG A 26 -15.27 -0.27 3.76
CA ARG A 26 -14.22 -1.21 3.34
C ARG A 26 -13.22 -0.51 2.43
N ALA A 27 -11.93 -0.82 2.60
CA ALA A 27 -10.85 -0.13 1.88
C ALA A 27 -11.07 -0.14 0.36
N ILE A 28 -11.42 -1.28 -0.24
CA ILE A 28 -11.67 -1.39 -1.67
C ILE A 28 -12.89 -0.55 -2.12
N THR A 29 -13.94 -0.50 -1.29
CA THR A 29 -15.14 0.31 -1.58
C THR A 29 -14.83 1.81 -1.45
N PHE A 30 -14.01 2.21 -0.50
CA PHE A 30 -13.55 3.59 -0.34
C PHE A 30 -12.70 4.05 -1.53
N LEU A 31 -11.79 3.19 -1.98
CA LEU A 31 -10.83 3.53 -3.04
C LEU A 31 -11.48 3.63 -4.43
N ALA A 32 -12.48 2.80 -4.74
CA ALA A 32 -13.05 2.70 -6.09
C ALA A 32 -14.54 3.01 -6.17
N GLY A 33 -15.21 3.13 -5.03
CA GLY A 33 -16.65 3.43 -4.95
C GLY A 33 -16.94 4.92 -4.93
N GLU A 34 -18.19 5.21 -4.61
CA GLU A 34 -18.65 6.58 -4.40
C GLU A 34 -18.57 6.94 -2.91
N ASN A 35 -18.31 8.21 -2.62
CA ASN A 35 -18.31 8.68 -1.24
C ASN A 35 -19.72 8.55 -0.62
N ALA A 36 -19.78 7.92 0.54
CA ALA A 36 -21.02 7.74 1.30
C ALA A 36 -21.37 8.92 2.22
N GLU A 37 -20.59 10.00 2.18
CA GLU A 37 -20.86 11.18 3.00
C GLU A 37 -22.19 11.83 2.61
N GLY A 38 -23.05 12.08 3.61
CA GLY A 38 -24.40 12.64 3.39
C GLY A 38 -25.40 11.68 2.72
N LYS A 39 -25.03 10.42 2.45
CA LYS A 39 -25.93 9.41 1.88
C LYS A 39 -26.67 8.65 2.97
N ASP A 40 -27.95 8.41 2.74
CA ASP A 40 -28.79 7.63 3.64
C ASP A 40 -28.48 6.12 3.58
N ARG A 41 -29.08 5.37 4.49
CA ARG A 41 -28.89 3.92 4.57
C ARG A 41 -29.40 3.19 3.33
N ALA A 42 -30.51 3.62 2.75
CA ALA A 42 -31.09 2.97 1.56
C ALA A 42 -30.16 3.11 0.35
N TRP A 43 -29.56 4.29 0.18
CA TRP A 43 -28.56 4.49 -0.85
C TRP A 43 -27.31 3.63 -0.62
N GLN A 44 -26.81 3.56 0.62
CA GLN A 44 -25.64 2.74 0.96
C GLN A 44 -25.90 1.26 0.71
N GLU A 45 -27.07 0.75 1.07
CA GLU A 45 -27.48 -0.64 0.82
C GLU A 45 -27.46 -0.96 -0.68
N LYS A 46 -28.01 -0.07 -1.51
CA LYS A 46 -28.06 -0.22 -2.97
C LYS A 46 -26.64 -0.18 -3.60
N ASN A 47 -25.73 0.59 -3.04
CA ASN A 47 -24.37 0.81 -3.58
C ASN A 47 -23.28 0.05 -2.80
N ASN A 48 -23.67 -0.90 -1.98
CA ASN A 48 -22.77 -1.65 -1.09
C ASN A 48 -21.75 -2.52 -1.83
N ILE A 49 -22.09 -2.96 -3.04
CA ILE A 49 -21.25 -3.79 -3.90
C ILE A 49 -20.89 -3.00 -5.15
N LEU A 50 -19.62 -2.95 -5.44
CA LEU A 50 -19.09 -2.28 -6.63
C LEU A 50 -19.46 -3.04 -7.91
N PRO A 51 -19.75 -2.35 -9.01
CA PRO A 51 -19.73 -2.95 -10.35
C PRO A 51 -18.38 -3.60 -10.63
N ALA A 52 -18.37 -4.65 -11.47
CA ALA A 52 -17.16 -5.44 -11.74
C ALA A 52 -15.95 -4.59 -12.17
N GLU A 53 -16.16 -3.64 -13.08
CA GLU A 53 -15.09 -2.73 -13.55
C GLU A 53 -14.51 -1.88 -12.41
N LYS A 54 -15.36 -1.33 -11.54
CA LYS A 54 -14.91 -0.57 -10.36
C LYS A 54 -14.22 -1.47 -9.34
N PHE A 55 -14.64 -2.72 -9.22
CA PHE A 55 -14.02 -3.69 -8.33
C PHE A 55 -12.59 -4.02 -8.77
N GLU A 56 -12.37 -4.30 -10.07
CA GLU A 56 -11.03 -4.56 -10.60
C GLU A 56 -10.10 -3.36 -10.41
N LYS A 57 -10.56 -2.15 -10.70
CA LYS A 57 -9.84 -0.92 -10.39
C LYS A 57 -9.54 -0.80 -8.90
N GLY A 58 -10.48 -1.17 -8.05
CA GLY A 58 -10.34 -1.20 -6.60
C GLY A 58 -9.25 -2.15 -6.13
N ILE A 59 -9.10 -3.31 -6.78
CA ILE A 59 -8.03 -4.27 -6.51
C ILE A 59 -6.66 -3.62 -6.76
N GLU A 60 -6.49 -2.94 -7.89
CA GLU A 60 -5.23 -2.27 -8.22
C GLU A 60 -4.89 -1.17 -7.21
N MET A 61 -5.87 -0.33 -6.88
CA MET A 61 -5.70 0.73 -5.89
C MET A 61 -5.41 0.18 -4.49
N LEU A 62 -6.07 -0.91 -4.10
CA LEU A 62 -5.85 -1.57 -2.81
C LEU A 62 -4.46 -2.22 -2.74
N LYS A 63 -3.95 -2.77 -3.83
CA LYS A 63 -2.58 -3.25 -3.91
C LYS A 63 -1.57 -2.13 -3.67
N MET A 64 -1.74 -0.96 -4.30
CA MET A 64 -0.88 0.20 -4.08
C MET A 64 -0.97 0.72 -2.64
N ALA A 65 -2.19 0.85 -2.10
CA ALA A 65 -2.40 1.31 -0.73
C ALA A 65 -1.79 0.36 0.31
N SER A 66 -2.01 -0.95 0.14
CA SER A 66 -1.42 -1.96 1.04
C SER A 66 0.10 -2.06 0.89
N PHE A 67 0.65 -1.84 -0.31
CA PHE A 67 2.09 -1.74 -0.47
C PHE A 67 2.68 -0.61 0.39
N LEU A 68 2.10 0.58 0.35
CA LEU A 68 2.50 1.70 1.22
C LEU A 68 2.29 1.34 2.70
N GLN A 69 1.17 0.74 3.07
CA GLN A 69 0.87 0.30 4.43
C GLN A 69 1.98 -0.61 5.00
N PHE A 70 2.50 -1.52 4.19
CA PHE A 70 3.51 -2.50 4.61
C PHE A 70 4.95 -1.96 4.57
N THR A 71 5.23 -0.91 3.81
CA THR A 71 6.58 -0.40 3.59
C THR A 71 6.89 0.88 4.37
N LEU A 72 5.88 1.66 4.75
CA LEU A 72 6.04 2.82 5.63
C LEU A 72 6.42 2.41 7.07
N PRO A 73 7.01 3.33 7.87
CA PRO A 73 7.21 3.12 9.30
C PRO A 73 5.90 2.79 10.01
N GLY A 74 5.99 1.99 11.07
CA GLY A 74 4.84 1.53 11.84
C GLY A 74 4.50 0.06 11.56
N VAL A 75 3.41 -0.42 12.10
CA VAL A 75 2.95 -1.81 12.01
C VAL A 75 1.73 -1.88 11.11
N PRO A 76 1.76 -2.63 9.99
CA PRO A 76 0.58 -2.79 9.14
C PRO A 76 -0.53 -3.51 9.90
N SER A 77 -1.68 -2.87 10.00
CA SER A 77 -2.89 -3.40 10.64
C SER A 77 -3.96 -3.62 9.58
N ILE A 78 -4.30 -4.88 9.34
CA ILE A 78 -5.28 -5.27 8.33
C ILE A 78 -6.64 -5.42 9.00
N TYR A 79 -7.66 -4.71 8.52
CA TYR A 79 -9.04 -5.01 8.91
C TYR A 79 -9.47 -6.28 8.18
N TYR A 80 -9.99 -7.28 8.92
CA TYR A 80 -10.31 -8.59 8.36
C TYR A 80 -11.13 -8.49 7.07
N GLY A 81 -10.74 -9.26 6.07
CA GLY A 81 -11.42 -9.31 4.79
C GLY A 81 -10.93 -8.28 3.75
N ASP A 82 -10.16 -7.25 4.13
CA ASP A 82 -9.53 -6.36 3.14
C ASP A 82 -8.55 -7.15 2.28
N GLU A 83 -7.84 -8.13 2.87
CA GLU A 83 -6.90 -9.02 2.19
C GLU A 83 -7.54 -9.97 1.17
N VAL A 84 -8.87 -10.06 1.17
CA VAL A 84 -9.64 -10.88 0.21
C VAL A 84 -10.67 -10.08 -0.58
N GLY A 85 -10.61 -8.75 -0.49
CA GLY A 85 -11.43 -7.85 -1.28
C GLY A 85 -12.88 -7.73 -0.82
N MET A 86 -13.13 -7.89 0.49
CA MET A 86 -14.47 -7.64 1.03
C MET A 86 -14.90 -6.20 0.77
N GLN A 87 -16.13 -6.05 0.27
CA GLN A 87 -16.76 -4.77 -0.03
C GLN A 87 -17.74 -4.39 1.08
N GLY A 88 -18.01 -3.11 1.21
CA GLY A 88 -19.02 -2.62 2.15
C GLY A 88 -18.95 -1.12 2.35
N MET A 89 -20.12 -0.48 2.36
CA MET A 89 -20.30 0.89 2.82
C MET A 89 -20.08 0.99 4.33
N LYS A 90 -20.44 2.10 4.97
CA LYS A 90 -20.33 2.28 6.43
C LYS A 90 -21.16 1.25 7.20
N ASP A 91 -20.97 1.19 8.52
CA ASP A 91 -21.73 0.33 9.42
C ASP A 91 -23.24 0.31 9.09
N PRO A 92 -23.89 -0.87 8.98
CA PRO A 92 -23.39 -2.23 9.25
C PRO A 92 -22.74 -2.95 8.06
N PHE A 93 -22.70 -2.35 6.88
CA PHE A 93 -22.32 -3.03 5.64
C PHE A 93 -20.83 -3.40 5.58
N ASN A 94 -19.96 -2.68 6.29
CA ASN A 94 -18.53 -2.99 6.39
C ASN A 94 -18.22 -4.17 7.33
N ARG A 95 -19.21 -4.69 8.08
CA ARG A 95 -19.04 -5.73 9.10
C ARG A 95 -19.65 -7.07 8.69
N ALA A 96 -19.75 -7.34 7.39
CA ALA A 96 -20.22 -8.61 6.87
C ALA A 96 -19.32 -9.78 7.31
N CYS A 97 -19.86 -11.01 7.31
CA CYS A 97 -19.07 -12.21 7.60
C CYS A 97 -17.97 -12.43 6.57
N TYR A 98 -16.85 -13.01 7.03
CA TYR A 98 -15.74 -13.35 6.15
C TYR A 98 -16.21 -14.35 5.06
N PRO A 99 -15.83 -14.16 3.79
CA PRO A 99 -16.34 -14.90 2.64
C PRO A 99 -15.58 -16.24 2.44
N TRP A 100 -15.65 -17.14 3.40
CA TRP A 100 -14.97 -18.43 3.35
C TRP A 100 -15.24 -19.18 2.06
N GLY A 101 -14.17 -19.60 1.36
CA GLY A 101 -14.23 -20.31 0.09
C GLY A 101 -14.55 -19.43 -1.12
N LYS A 102 -14.71 -18.12 -0.94
CA LYS A 102 -14.96 -17.13 -2.00
C LYS A 102 -13.97 -15.97 -1.97
N GLU A 103 -12.80 -16.19 -1.39
CA GLU A 103 -11.73 -15.21 -1.27
C GLU A 103 -11.21 -14.79 -2.64
N ASN A 104 -10.91 -13.50 -2.82
CA ASN A 104 -10.12 -13.06 -3.96
C ASN A 104 -8.67 -13.55 -3.80
N LYS A 105 -8.34 -14.62 -4.52
CA LYS A 105 -7.03 -15.28 -4.39
C LYS A 105 -5.86 -14.39 -4.82
N SER A 106 -6.07 -13.45 -5.73
CA SER A 106 -5.03 -12.50 -6.16
C SER A 106 -4.66 -11.56 -5.02
N LEU A 107 -5.65 -10.96 -4.35
CA LEU A 107 -5.41 -10.12 -3.18
C LEU A 107 -4.83 -10.91 -2.01
N TYR A 108 -5.36 -12.09 -1.71
CA TYR A 108 -4.84 -12.93 -0.65
C TYR A 108 -3.35 -13.25 -0.84
N SER A 109 -2.97 -13.66 -2.05
CA SER A 109 -1.59 -13.95 -2.40
C SER A 109 -0.71 -12.69 -2.32
N TRP A 110 -1.25 -11.53 -2.70
CA TRP A 110 -0.59 -10.24 -2.60
C TRP A 110 -0.26 -9.88 -1.14
N TYR A 111 -1.24 -9.91 -0.25
CA TYR A 111 -1.04 -9.60 1.17
C TYR A 111 -0.09 -10.60 1.85
N LYS A 112 -0.19 -11.89 1.52
CA LYS A 112 0.75 -12.90 1.99
C LYS A 112 2.18 -12.54 1.59
N ARG A 113 2.40 -12.15 0.34
CA ARG A 113 3.71 -11.77 -0.18
C ARG A 113 4.25 -10.48 0.46
N LEU A 114 3.40 -9.49 0.71
CA LEU A 114 3.79 -8.29 1.48
C LEU A 114 4.27 -8.66 2.89
N GLY A 115 3.60 -9.59 3.55
CA GLY A 115 4.01 -10.10 4.86
C GLY A 115 5.35 -10.83 4.83
N GLU A 116 5.63 -11.58 3.77
CA GLU A 116 6.92 -12.27 3.55
C GLU A 116 8.06 -11.26 3.37
N ILE A 117 7.86 -10.24 2.51
CA ILE A 117 8.82 -9.15 2.31
C ILE A 117 9.14 -8.46 3.63
N ARG A 118 8.11 -8.07 4.36
CA ARG A 118 8.29 -7.33 5.61
C ARG A 118 9.05 -8.13 6.66
N ARG A 119 8.80 -9.43 6.77
CA ARG A 119 9.53 -10.32 7.68
C ARG A 119 10.98 -10.57 7.25
N GLY A 120 11.22 -10.57 5.95
CA GLY A 120 12.54 -10.81 5.37
C GLY A 120 13.49 -9.61 5.38
N CYS A 121 13.02 -8.40 5.78
CA CYS A 121 13.81 -7.19 5.67
C CYS A 121 13.81 -6.40 6.99
N SER A 122 14.96 -6.37 7.67
CA SER A 122 15.15 -5.69 8.96
C SER A 122 14.94 -4.17 8.87
N ALA A 123 15.16 -3.55 7.70
CA ALA A 123 14.91 -2.14 7.48
C ALA A 123 13.45 -1.71 7.75
N PHE A 124 12.48 -2.62 7.65
CA PHE A 124 11.09 -2.30 7.98
C PHE A 124 10.78 -2.23 9.47
N VAL A 125 11.62 -2.83 10.30
CA VAL A 125 11.40 -2.87 11.75
C VAL A 125 11.84 -1.55 12.39
N GLN A 126 13.10 -1.14 12.14
CA GLN A 126 13.70 0.04 12.78
C GLN A 126 14.43 0.96 11.79
N GLY A 127 14.30 0.72 10.49
CA GLY A 127 15.01 1.52 9.50
C GLY A 127 14.49 2.96 9.44
N GLU A 128 15.40 3.89 9.19
CA GLU A 128 15.09 5.30 8.94
C GLU A 128 14.25 5.45 7.68
N LEU A 129 13.30 6.38 7.70
CA LEU A 129 12.54 6.79 6.53
C LEU A 129 13.24 7.97 5.84
N VAL A 130 13.73 7.76 4.64
CA VAL A 130 14.40 8.79 3.86
C VAL A 130 13.59 9.09 2.60
N PRO A 131 13.00 10.28 2.46
CA PRO A 131 12.30 10.67 1.24
C PRO A 131 13.27 10.76 0.06
N VAL A 132 12.83 10.25 -1.10
CA VAL A 132 13.58 10.31 -2.36
C VAL A 132 12.84 11.18 -3.38
N TYR A 133 11.53 10.98 -3.51
CA TYR A 133 10.71 11.72 -4.48
C TYR A 133 9.28 11.88 -3.97
N ALA A 134 8.68 13.05 -4.20
CA ALA A 134 7.27 13.29 -3.94
C ALA A 134 6.73 14.38 -4.87
N ALA A 135 5.95 14.01 -5.87
CA ALA A 135 5.25 14.93 -6.75
C ALA A 135 4.05 14.26 -7.43
N ALA A 136 2.97 15.02 -7.63
CA ALA A 136 1.86 14.71 -8.54
C ALA A 136 1.37 13.24 -8.52
N GLY A 137 1.12 12.69 -7.35
CA GLY A 137 0.62 11.32 -7.22
C GLY A 137 1.69 10.23 -7.22
N THR A 138 2.96 10.61 -7.27
CA THR A 138 4.10 9.68 -7.20
C THR A 138 4.91 9.93 -5.94
N VAL A 139 5.29 8.84 -5.25
CA VAL A 139 6.12 8.89 -4.06
C VAL A 139 7.19 7.80 -4.12
N ALA A 140 8.41 8.14 -3.73
CA ALA A 140 9.49 7.19 -3.50
C ALA A 140 10.24 7.54 -2.21
N TYR A 141 10.62 6.53 -1.46
CA TYR A 141 11.38 6.66 -0.22
C TYR A 141 12.21 5.42 0.05
N GLU A 142 13.23 5.60 0.84
CA GLU A 142 14.03 4.51 1.36
C GLU A 142 13.66 4.18 2.80
N ARG A 143 13.87 2.92 3.16
CA ARG A 143 13.95 2.44 4.53
C ARG A 143 15.37 1.95 4.73
N ARG A 144 16.17 2.67 5.54
CA ARG A 144 17.58 2.39 5.79
C ARG A 144 17.76 1.70 7.13
N GLY A 145 17.99 0.40 7.12
CA GLY A 145 18.35 -0.38 8.30
C GLY A 145 19.86 -0.47 8.49
N SER A 146 20.31 -1.26 9.46
CA SER A 146 21.74 -1.50 9.74
C SER A 146 22.38 -2.48 8.76
N GLU A 147 21.63 -3.43 8.21
CA GLU A 147 22.15 -4.50 7.36
C GLU A 147 21.68 -4.40 5.91
N ASN A 148 20.57 -3.72 5.70
CA ASN A 148 19.96 -3.60 4.39
C ASN A 148 19.21 -2.27 4.23
N ALA A 149 19.01 -1.89 2.98
CA ALA A 149 18.11 -0.81 2.60
C ALA A 149 17.07 -1.29 1.60
N VAL A 150 15.92 -0.64 1.63
CA VAL A 150 14.82 -0.84 0.69
C VAL A 150 14.44 0.50 0.09
N LEU A 151 14.26 0.53 -1.22
CA LEU A 151 13.60 1.60 -1.94
C LEU A 151 12.19 1.14 -2.30
N ALA A 152 11.19 1.87 -1.84
CA ALA A 152 9.79 1.67 -2.17
C ALA A 152 9.27 2.87 -2.95
N ALA A 153 8.58 2.62 -4.07
CA ALA A 153 8.02 3.69 -4.88
C ALA A 153 6.64 3.29 -5.44
N VAL A 154 5.74 4.27 -5.53
CA VAL A 154 4.39 4.13 -6.09
C VAL A 154 4.11 5.30 -7.01
N ASN A 155 3.64 5.02 -8.21
CA ASN A 155 3.14 5.99 -9.17
C ASN A 155 1.63 5.80 -9.36
N ASN A 156 0.82 6.63 -8.73
CA ASN A 156 -0.63 6.64 -8.93
C ASN A 156 -1.08 7.62 -10.03
N SER A 157 -0.16 8.16 -10.82
CA SER A 157 -0.48 9.04 -11.95
C SER A 157 -0.82 8.25 -13.23
N GLU A 158 -1.29 8.94 -14.24
CA GLU A 158 -1.61 8.38 -15.57
C GLU A 158 -0.41 8.44 -16.54
N SER A 159 0.76 8.84 -16.07
CA SER A 159 1.97 8.98 -16.89
C SER A 159 3.14 8.25 -16.26
N ALA A 160 4.07 7.77 -17.08
CA ALA A 160 5.34 7.23 -16.59
C ALA A 160 6.17 8.34 -15.92
N VAL A 161 6.88 8.01 -14.86
CA VAL A 161 7.72 8.94 -14.09
C VAL A 161 9.13 8.37 -13.96
N GLU A 162 10.12 9.15 -14.35
CA GLU A 162 11.53 8.85 -14.09
C GLU A 162 11.95 9.50 -12.77
N ILE A 163 12.56 8.71 -11.88
CA ILE A 163 13.04 9.14 -10.57
C ILE A 163 14.55 8.88 -10.51
N PHE A 164 15.33 9.88 -10.10
CA PHE A 164 16.72 9.66 -9.75
C PHE A 164 16.80 9.10 -8.34
N VAL A 165 17.30 7.87 -8.22
CA VAL A 165 17.39 7.13 -6.95
C VAL A 165 18.85 6.93 -6.49
N GLY A 166 19.83 7.18 -7.37
CA GLY A 166 21.24 6.95 -7.11
C GLY A 166 21.76 5.62 -7.68
N THR A 167 23.01 5.61 -8.11
CA THR A 167 23.65 4.43 -8.73
C THR A 167 23.87 3.27 -7.78
N GLU A 168 23.79 3.50 -6.47
CA GLU A 168 23.82 2.47 -5.44
C GLU A 168 22.63 1.50 -5.50
N TRP A 169 21.58 1.85 -6.26
CA TRP A 169 20.42 1.01 -6.51
C TRP A 169 20.52 0.19 -7.80
N ASP A 170 21.55 0.42 -8.61
CA ASP A 170 21.78 -0.38 -9.79
C ASP A 170 22.16 -1.83 -9.37
N ASN A 171 21.59 -2.82 -10.08
CA ASN A 171 21.73 -4.25 -9.74
C ASN A 171 21.13 -4.68 -8.39
N SER A 172 20.26 -3.87 -7.79
CA SER A 172 19.50 -4.28 -6.60
C SER A 172 18.53 -5.41 -6.92
N TYR A 173 18.23 -6.23 -5.90
CA TYR A 173 17.12 -7.17 -6.02
C TYR A 173 15.80 -6.41 -6.21
N SER A 174 15.04 -6.80 -7.21
CA SER A 174 13.71 -6.23 -7.49
C SER A 174 12.62 -7.25 -7.23
N PHE A 175 11.51 -6.78 -6.66
CA PHE A 175 10.34 -7.59 -6.42
C PHE A 175 9.30 -7.52 -7.56
N PHE A 176 9.28 -6.43 -8.33
CA PHE A 176 8.33 -6.18 -9.42
C PHE A 176 8.99 -6.17 -10.80
N ASP A 177 10.18 -6.76 -10.92
CA ASP A 177 10.97 -6.76 -12.16
C ASP A 177 11.41 -5.36 -12.64
N ASN A 178 11.28 -4.32 -11.78
CA ASN A 178 11.85 -3.00 -12.06
C ASN A 178 13.37 -3.05 -11.87
N ALA A 179 14.08 -2.20 -12.61
CA ALA A 179 15.51 -2.03 -12.42
C ALA A 179 15.86 -0.54 -12.35
N SER A 180 16.83 -0.19 -11.51
CA SER A 180 17.55 1.07 -11.61
C SER A 180 18.69 0.91 -12.61
N VAL A 181 18.82 1.87 -13.52
CA VAL A 181 19.88 1.90 -14.52
C VAL A 181 20.50 3.29 -14.54
N GLY A 182 21.80 3.38 -14.26
CA GLY A 182 22.49 4.67 -14.16
C GLY A 182 21.90 5.57 -13.06
N GLY A 183 21.43 4.97 -11.98
CA GLY A 183 20.78 5.67 -10.86
C GLY A 183 19.36 6.17 -11.13
N LYS A 184 18.72 5.71 -12.22
CA LYS A 184 17.36 6.11 -12.60
C LYS A 184 16.41 4.94 -12.54
N LEU A 185 15.24 5.16 -11.94
CA LEU A 185 14.13 4.24 -11.88
C LEU A 185 12.95 4.80 -12.67
N VAL A 186 12.43 4.04 -13.61
CA VAL A 186 11.20 4.39 -14.34
C VAL A 186 10.02 3.64 -13.74
N LEU A 187 8.99 4.37 -13.38
CA LEU A 187 7.71 3.85 -12.91
C LEU A 187 6.64 4.09 -13.96
N GLU A 188 6.09 3.02 -14.48
CA GLU A 188 4.94 3.08 -15.38
C GLU A 188 3.71 3.68 -14.69
N PRO A 189 2.69 4.15 -15.45
CA PRO A 189 1.41 4.57 -14.87
C PRO A 189 0.83 3.49 -13.95
N LYS A 190 0.36 3.87 -12.78
CA LYS A 190 -0.16 2.94 -11.74
C LYS A 190 0.86 1.88 -11.30
N GLY A 191 2.14 2.14 -11.53
CA GLY A 191 3.23 1.23 -11.21
C GLY A 191 3.72 1.33 -9.77
N MET A 192 4.37 0.25 -9.33
CA MET A 192 5.06 0.17 -8.05
C MET A 192 6.47 -0.37 -8.28
N ALA A 193 7.41 0.05 -7.45
CA ALA A 193 8.74 -0.54 -7.41
C ALA A 193 9.16 -0.85 -5.98
N PHE A 194 9.85 -1.96 -5.85
CA PHE A 194 10.52 -2.38 -4.64
C PHE A 194 11.91 -2.87 -5.00
N LEU A 195 12.91 -2.15 -4.56
CA LEU A 195 14.30 -2.54 -4.71
C LEU A 195 14.89 -2.78 -3.32
N SER A 196 15.75 -3.78 -3.18
CA SER A 196 16.42 -4.10 -1.92
C SER A 196 17.90 -4.39 -2.15
N ARG A 197 18.73 -3.90 -1.25
CA ARG A 197 20.18 -4.13 -1.26
C ARG A 197 20.70 -4.43 0.15
N LEU A 198 21.73 -5.26 0.23
CA LEU A 198 22.54 -5.45 1.44
C LEU A 198 23.66 -4.41 1.46
N TYR A 199 24.16 -4.07 2.64
CA TYR A 199 25.33 -3.21 2.81
C TYR A 199 26.63 -4.03 2.81
#